data_84112c760ab0f954bb6e08f1ff42c22f
#
_entry.id   84112c760ab0f954bb6e08f1ff42c22f
#
_cell.length_a   1.000
_cell.length_b   1.000
_cell.length_c   1.000
_cell.angle_alpha   90.00
_cell.angle_beta   90.00
_cell.angle_gamma   90.00
#
_symmetry.space_group_name_H-M   'P 1'
#
loop_
_entity.id
_entity.type
_entity.pdbx_description
1 polymer ?
#
loop_
_entity_poly.entity_id
_entity_poly.type
_entity_poly.pdbx_seq_one_letter_code
_entity_poly.pdbx_strand_id
1 'polypeptide(L)'
;VLQTQQDSLDGAIGFFKYLQKTFDTYPNIDFDILGVLPVILENRAGLDAQIVKDAKKTFGNDGVFKTIIKHMERLKRYARIGIADKDAKYGKGDFYDIKVHYVYRQLTEEILDRLKKGAEN
;
A
#
# COMPACT_ATOMS: atom_id res chain seq x y z
N VAL A 1 -5.00 1.71 1.48
CA VAL A 1 -4.11 2.40 0.51
C VAL A 1 -4.14 3.90 0.77
N LEU A 2 -2.97 4.49 0.95
CA LEU A 2 -2.81 5.92 1.22
C LEU A 2 -2.00 6.56 0.10
N GLN A 3 -2.64 7.45 -0.68
CA GLN A 3 -1.90 8.30 -1.61
C GLN A 3 -1.13 9.36 -0.82
N THR A 4 0.08 9.69 -1.25
CA THR A 4 0.94 10.63 -0.53
C THR A 4 0.57 12.09 -0.80
N GLN A 5 -0.64 12.45 -0.42
CA GLN A 5 -1.23 13.78 -0.50
C GLN A 5 -1.91 14.11 0.82
N GLN A 6 -1.97 15.40 1.16
CA GLN A 6 -2.55 15.84 2.43
C GLN A 6 -4.03 15.43 2.55
N ASP A 7 -4.82 15.61 1.49
CA ASP A 7 -6.24 15.25 1.49
C ASP A 7 -6.46 13.76 1.73
N SER A 8 -5.58 12.92 1.19
CA SER A 8 -5.63 11.47 1.39
C SER A 8 -5.31 11.10 2.83
N LEU A 9 -4.34 11.76 3.43
CA LEU A 9 -3.98 11.56 4.84
C LEU A 9 -5.15 11.97 5.74
N ASP A 10 -5.73 13.13 5.52
CA ASP A 10 -6.90 13.63 6.26
C ASP A 10 -8.08 12.66 6.11
N GLY A 11 -8.31 12.16 4.91
CA GLY A 11 -9.36 11.18 4.63
C GLY A 11 -9.11 9.85 5.35
N ALA A 12 -7.87 9.39 5.41
CA ALA A 12 -7.50 8.17 6.13
C ALA A 12 -7.74 8.32 7.63
N ILE A 13 -7.38 9.46 8.21
CA ILE A 13 -7.62 9.74 9.63
C ILE A 13 -9.13 9.71 9.92
N GLY A 14 -9.94 10.35 9.08
CA GLY A 14 -11.38 10.34 9.21
C GLY A 14 -11.98 8.95 9.08
N PHE A 15 -11.46 8.15 8.15
CA PHE A 15 -11.90 6.76 7.97
C PHE A 15 -11.60 5.90 9.20
N PHE A 16 -10.42 6.06 9.81
CA PHE A 16 -10.08 5.34 11.04
C PHE A 16 -10.99 5.72 12.21
N LYS A 17 -11.34 6.99 12.33
CA LYS A 17 -12.33 7.44 13.34
C LYS A 17 -13.70 6.80 13.10
N TYR A 18 -14.12 6.73 11.84
CA TYR A 18 -15.36 6.06 11.47
C TYR A 18 -15.33 4.57 11.83
N LEU A 19 -14.23 3.88 11.55
CA LEU A 19 -14.07 2.48 11.92
C LEU A 19 -14.12 2.26 13.42
N GLN A 20 -13.46 3.12 14.19
CA GLN A 20 -13.49 3.08 15.65
C GLN A 20 -14.93 3.16 16.17
N LYS A 21 -15.68 4.11 15.66
CA LYS A 21 -17.09 4.28 16.01
C LYS A 21 -17.94 3.08 15.61
N THR A 22 -17.66 2.48 14.45
CA THR A 22 -18.33 1.28 13.98
C THR A 22 -18.07 0.08 14.89
N PHE A 23 -16.82 -0.11 15.31
CA PHE A 23 -16.46 -1.17 16.26
C PHE A 23 -17.16 -0.99 17.61
N ASP A 24 -17.26 0.26 18.09
CA ASP A 24 -17.92 0.56 19.36
C ASP A 24 -19.43 0.30 19.28
N THR A 25 -20.04 0.54 18.11
CA THR A 25 -21.47 0.36 17.88
C THR A 25 -21.84 -1.11 17.61
N TYR A 26 -21.00 -1.82 16.88
CA TYR A 26 -21.23 -3.19 16.44
C TYR A 26 -20.09 -4.12 16.91
N PRO A 27 -20.10 -4.57 18.17
CA PRO A 27 -18.98 -5.34 18.72
C PRO A 27 -18.77 -6.71 18.07
N ASN A 28 -19.73 -7.20 17.28
CA ASN A 28 -19.63 -8.49 16.59
C ASN A 28 -18.93 -8.42 15.22
N ILE A 29 -18.53 -7.22 14.79
CA ILE A 29 -17.77 -7.08 13.56
C ILE A 29 -16.36 -7.62 13.78
N ASP A 30 -15.99 -8.61 12.96
CA ASP A 30 -14.72 -9.30 13.04
C ASP A 30 -13.86 -8.99 11.83
N PHE A 31 -13.21 -7.82 11.83
CA PHE A 31 -12.16 -7.51 10.88
C PHE A 31 -11.08 -6.69 11.57
N ASP A 32 -9.86 -6.78 11.04
CA ASP A 32 -8.71 -6.06 11.56
C ASP A 32 -8.05 -5.25 10.45
N ILE A 33 -7.35 -4.19 10.83
CA ILE A 33 -6.61 -3.36 9.88
C ILE A 33 -5.16 -3.84 9.86
N LEU A 34 -4.74 -4.33 8.71
CA LEU A 34 -3.40 -4.87 8.53
C LEU A 34 -2.33 -3.77 8.51
N GLY A 35 -2.68 -2.60 8.03
CA GLY A 35 -1.79 -1.44 7.96
C GLY A 35 -2.19 -0.47 6.88
N VAL A 36 -1.44 0.62 6.78
CA VAL A 36 -1.60 1.67 5.78
C VAL A 36 -0.49 1.53 4.74
N LEU A 37 -0.87 1.35 3.47
CA LEU A 37 0.06 1.19 2.36
C LEU A 37 0.24 2.52 1.62
N PRO A 38 1.43 3.15 1.68
CA PRO A 38 1.68 4.37 0.94
C PRO A 38 1.80 4.11 -0.57
N VAL A 39 1.13 4.95 -1.36
CA VAL A 39 1.20 4.92 -2.82
C VAL A 39 1.59 6.31 -3.33
N ILE A 40 2.71 6.40 -4.04
CA ILE A 40 3.24 7.66 -4.58
C ILE A 40 2.80 7.79 -6.02
N LEU A 41 1.99 8.80 -6.31
CA LEU A 41 1.45 9.04 -7.66
C LEU A 41 2.35 9.92 -8.52
N GLU A 42 3.02 10.90 -7.93
CA GLU A 42 3.70 11.95 -8.69
C GLU A 42 5.19 12.09 -8.40
N ASN A 43 5.77 11.26 -7.57
CA ASN A 43 7.21 11.29 -7.23
C ASN A 43 7.74 12.67 -6.79
N ARG A 44 6.97 13.38 -5.98
CA ARG A 44 7.39 14.64 -5.35
C ARG A 44 8.10 14.31 -4.03
N ALA A 45 9.39 14.02 -4.10
CA ALA A 45 10.17 13.41 -3.03
C ALA A 45 10.02 14.09 -1.66
N GLY A 46 10.03 15.42 -1.60
CA GLY A 46 9.91 16.15 -0.34
C GLY A 46 8.54 16.00 0.30
N LEU A 47 7.48 16.19 -0.47
CA LEU A 47 6.11 16.07 0.02
C LEU A 47 5.77 14.62 0.34
N ASP A 48 6.14 13.69 -0.55
CA ASP A 48 5.87 12.26 -0.35
C ASP A 48 6.50 11.76 0.96
N ALA A 49 7.76 12.11 1.21
CA ALA A 49 8.45 11.71 2.43
C ALA A 49 7.79 12.31 3.67
N GLN A 50 7.31 13.54 3.61
CA GLN A 50 6.65 14.20 4.72
C GLN A 50 5.29 13.55 5.03
N ILE A 51 4.50 13.23 4.00
CA ILE A 51 3.20 12.55 4.19
C ILE A 51 3.40 11.16 4.80
N VAL A 52 4.39 10.40 4.35
CA VAL A 52 4.71 9.10 4.94
C VAL A 52 5.13 9.26 6.40
N LYS A 53 5.95 10.25 6.71
CA LYS A 53 6.37 10.55 8.08
C LYS A 53 5.18 10.90 8.98
N ASP A 54 4.27 11.73 8.48
CA ASP A 54 3.06 12.13 9.22
C ASP A 54 2.13 10.93 9.43
N ALA A 55 2.00 10.07 8.45
CA ALA A 55 1.24 8.82 8.59
C ALA A 55 1.83 7.92 9.68
N LYS A 56 3.15 7.80 9.75
CA LYS A 56 3.82 7.03 10.79
C LYS A 56 3.60 7.62 12.18
N LYS A 57 3.54 8.94 12.29
CA LYS A 57 3.20 9.60 13.57
C LYS A 57 1.76 9.32 14.00
N THR A 58 0.84 9.30 13.03
CA THR A 58 -0.58 9.13 13.30
C THR A 58 -0.95 7.68 13.57
N PHE A 59 -0.45 6.75 12.75
CA PHE A 59 -0.82 5.33 12.77
C PHE A 59 0.22 4.44 13.45
N GLY A 60 1.35 5.00 13.87
CA GLY A 60 2.48 4.25 14.41
C GLY A 60 3.42 3.74 13.30
N ASN A 61 4.69 3.52 13.65
CA ASN A 61 5.68 3.01 12.69
C ASN A 61 5.27 1.63 12.14
N ASP A 62 4.71 0.78 12.98
CA ASP A 62 4.26 -0.55 12.57
C ASP A 62 2.91 -0.53 11.86
N GLY A 63 2.16 0.55 11.99
CA GLY A 63 0.88 0.73 11.32
C GLY A 63 0.99 1.12 9.84
N VAL A 64 2.17 1.49 9.38
CA VAL A 64 2.43 1.86 7.99
C VAL A 64 3.33 0.82 7.35
N PHE A 65 2.97 0.35 6.15
CA PHE A 65 3.77 -0.63 5.42
C PHE A 65 5.15 -0.06 5.10
N LYS A 66 6.17 -0.89 5.19
CA LYS A 66 7.53 -0.55 4.74
C LYS A 66 7.61 -0.48 3.23
N THR A 67 6.86 -1.34 2.55
CA THR A 67 6.74 -1.32 1.09
C THR A 67 5.97 -0.08 0.66
N ILE A 68 6.52 0.67 -0.29
CA ILE A 68 5.89 1.84 -0.87
C ILE A 68 5.71 1.58 -2.36
N ILE A 69 4.48 1.72 -2.85
CA ILE A 69 4.20 1.57 -4.28
C ILE A 69 4.41 2.93 -4.95
N LYS A 70 5.43 3.01 -5.79
CA LYS A 70 5.74 4.22 -6.55
C LYS A 70 5.06 4.20 -7.90
N HIS A 71 4.78 5.40 -8.43
CA HIS A 71 4.30 5.55 -9.80
C HIS A 71 5.29 4.93 -10.78
N MET A 72 4.80 4.05 -11.65
CA MET A 72 5.58 3.41 -12.71
C MET A 72 4.77 3.41 -14.01
N GLU A 73 5.35 3.95 -15.08
CA GLU A 73 4.71 3.96 -16.39
C GLU A 73 4.34 2.56 -16.88
N ARG A 74 5.15 1.57 -16.53
CA ARG A 74 4.91 0.17 -16.92
C ARG A 74 3.58 -0.33 -16.37
N LEU A 75 3.18 0.05 -15.16
CA LEU A 75 1.90 -0.33 -14.57
C LEU A 75 0.72 0.19 -15.38
N LYS A 76 0.82 1.41 -15.91
CA LYS A 76 -0.23 1.96 -16.77
C LYS A 76 -0.40 1.16 -18.05
N ARG A 77 0.70 0.66 -18.60
CA ARG A 77 0.68 -0.16 -19.82
C ARG A 77 -0.01 -1.50 -19.59
N TYR A 78 0.11 -2.07 -18.40
CA TYR A 78 -0.49 -3.37 -18.09
C TYR A 78 -2.02 -3.36 -18.22
N ALA A 79 -2.66 -2.26 -17.94
CA ALA A 79 -4.10 -2.13 -18.14
C ALA A 79 -4.49 -2.25 -19.62
N ARG A 80 -3.59 -1.87 -20.52
CA ARG A 80 -3.84 -1.86 -21.96
C ARG A 80 -3.38 -3.16 -22.66
N ILE A 81 -2.20 -3.67 -22.29
CA ILE A 81 -1.55 -4.78 -23.01
C ILE A 81 -1.42 -6.06 -22.18
N GLY A 82 -1.87 -6.05 -20.93
CA GLY A 82 -1.70 -7.17 -20.01
C GLY A 82 -0.38 -7.14 -19.28
N ILE A 83 -0.30 -7.91 -18.19
CA ILE A 83 0.89 -7.98 -17.34
C ILE A 83 1.97 -8.77 -18.08
N ALA A 84 3.14 -8.17 -18.25
CA ALA A 84 4.30 -8.81 -18.85
C ALA A 84 5.23 -9.35 -17.77
N ASP A 85 5.69 -10.59 -17.95
CA ASP A 85 6.78 -11.17 -17.19
C ASP A 85 7.61 -12.07 -18.10
N LYS A 86 8.60 -12.78 -17.56
CA LYS A 86 9.47 -13.64 -18.40
C LYS A 86 8.72 -14.75 -19.14
N ASP A 87 7.55 -15.14 -18.64
CA ASP A 87 6.74 -16.22 -19.19
C ASP A 87 5.47 -15.68 -19.87
N ALA A 88 5.35 -14.37 -20.06
CA ALA A 88 4.16 -13.74 -20.60
C ALA A 88 3.94 -14.08 -22.06
N LYS A 89 2.69 -14.32 -22.43
CA LYS A 89 2.26 -14.64 -23.80
C LYS A 89 2.64 -13.56 -24.82
N TYR A 90 2.75 -12.30 -24.39
CA TYR A 90 2.91 -11.14 -25.26
C TYR A 90 4.29 -10.47 -25.20
N GLY A 91 5.31 -11.20 -24.77
CA GLY A 91 6.68 -10.73 -24.78
C GLY A 91 7.43 -11.03 -23.50
N LYS A 92 8.75 -11.12 -23.60
CA LYS A 92 9.61 -11.30 -22.43
C LYS A 92 9.61 -10.03 -21.62
N GLY A 93 9.45 -10.16 -20.31
CA GLY A 93 9.57 -9.03 -19.38
C GLY A 93 10.96 -8.39 -19.51
N ASP A 94 11.00 -7.08 -19.58
CA ASP A 94 12.23 -6.31 -19.56
C ASP A 94 12.60 -5.88 -18.12
N PHE A 95 13.63 -5.05 -18.01
CA PHE A 95 14.09 -4.54 -16.72
C PHE A 95 12.98 -3.83 -15.93
N TYR A 96 12.10 -3.10 -16.60
CA TYR A 96 11.01 -2.37 -15.94
C TYR A 96 9.94 -3.33 -15.40
N ASP A 97 9.65 -4.39 -16.13
CA ASP A 97 8.73 -5.43 -15.67
C ASP A 97 9.28 -6.16 -14.44
N ILE A 98 10.57 -6.47 -14.44
CA ILE A 98 11.24 -7.07 -13.28
C ILE A 98 11.12 -6.19 -12.05
N LYS A 99 11.27 -4.87 -12.20
CA LYS A 99 11.10 -3.90 -11.10
C LYS A 99 9.69 -3.93 -10.53
N VAL A 100 8.67 -3.94 -11.39
CA VAL A 100 7.27 -3.99 -10.96
C VAL A 100 7.01 -5.28 -10.17
N HIS A 101 7.40 -6.42 -10.70
CA HIS A 101 7.20 -7.71 -10.04
C HIS A 101 7.94 -7.77 -8.70
N TYR A 102 9.13 -7.23 -8.61
CA TYR A 102 9.91 -7.18 -7.38
C TYR A 102 9.17 -6.41 -6.27
N VAL A 103 8.64 -5.23 -6.58
CA VAL A 103 7.92 -4.41 -5.62
C VAL A 103 6.65 -5.12 -5.12
N TYR A 104 5.88 -5.71 -6.02
CA TYR A 104 4.66 -6.44 -5.64
C TYR A 104 4.97 -7.74 -4.89
N ARG A 105 6.09 -8.37 -5.18
CA ARG A 105 6.55 -9.52 -4.38
C ARG A 105 6.88 -9.08 -2.96
N GLN A 106 7.60 -7.97 -2.78
CA GLN A 106 7.87 -7.40 -1.45
C GLN A 106 6.59 -7.07 -0.70
N LEU A 107 5.61 -6.47 -1.38
CA LEU A 107 4.31 -6.18 -0.79
C LEU A 107 3.63 -7.46 -0.31
N THR A 108 3.62 -8.49 -1.15
CA THR A 108 3.02 -9.78 -0.80
C THR A 108 3.68 -10.39 0.42
N GLU A 109 5.00 -10.38 0.48
CA GLU A 109 5.76 -10.91 1.62
C GLU A 109 5.44 -10.12 2.90
N GLU A 110 5.33 -8.80 2.81
CA GLU A 110 4.99 -7.97 3.95
C GLU A 110 3.56 -8.22 4.44
N ILE A 111 2.59 -8.40 3.53
CA ILE A 111 1.21 -8.77 3.88
C ILE A 111 1.20 -10.11 4.62
N LEU A 112 1.88 -11.10 4.10
CA LEU A 112 1.94 -12.44 4.73
C LEU A 112 2.59 -12.40 6.10
N ASP A 113 3.67 -11.63 6.26
CA ASP A 113 4.33 -11.44 7.55
C ASP A 113 3.41 -10.78 8.57
N ARG A 114 2.67 -9.75 8.16
CA ARG A 114 1.73 -9.06 9.04
C ARG A 114 0.56 -9.94 9.45
N LEU A 115 0.05 -10.74 8.52
CA LEU A 115 -1.00 -11.73 8.82
C LEU A 115 -0.51 -12.77 9.81
N LYS A 116 0.71 -13.27 9.65
CA LYS A 116 1.31 -14.24 10.53
C LYS A 116 1.50 -13.69 11.95
N LYS A 117 2.03 -12.46 12.08
CA LYS A 117 2.20 -11.81 13.38
C LYS A 117 0.87 -11.55 14.07
N GLY A 118 -0.15 -11.15 13.33
CA GLY A 118 -1.50 -10.98 13.86
C GLY A 118 -2.10 -12.29 14.39
N ALA A 119 -1.83 -13.40 13.72
CA ALA A 119 -2.30 -14.73 14.15
C ALA A 119 -1.58 -15.25 15.38
N GLU A 120 -0.35 -14.81 15.64
CA GLU A 120 0.45 -15.20 16.82
C GLU A 120 0.02 -14.45 18.09
N ASN A 121 -0.71 -13.37 17.95
CA ASN A 121 -1.24 -12.58 19.05
C ASN A 121 -2.69 -12.95 19.34
#